data_80c4afc6dc0d810907dab2bf3e2cbdd3
#
_entry.id   80c4afc6dc0d810907dab2bf3e2cbdd3
#
_cell.length_a   1.000
_cell.length_b   1.000
_cell.length_c   1.000
_cell.angle_alpha   90.00
_cell.angle_beta   90.00
_cell.angle_gamma   90.00
#
_symmetry.space_group_name_H-M   'P 1'
#
loop_
_entity.id
_entity.type
_entity.pdbx_description
1 polymer ?
#
loop_
_entity_poly.entity_id
_entity_poly.type
_entity_poly.pdbx_seq_one_letter_code
_entity_poly.pdbx_strand_id
1 'polypeptide(L)' 'MQPKLTAKEVVFISDLMNLEESVAKKATFYSKTLTDATLANEMKTIACNHAKRYAVLLGLLQ' A
#
# COMPACT_ATOMS: atom_id res chain seq x y z
N MET A 1 -19.28 10.85 -6.17
CA MET A 1 -19.67 10.70 -4.76
C MET A 1 -19.62 9.24 -4.35
N GLN A 2 -19.01 8.95 -3.23
CA GLN A 2 -18.92 7.58 -2.75
C GLN A 2 -20.24 7.12 -2.14
N PRO A 3 -20.62 5.85 -2.32
CA PRO A 3 -21.76 5.30 -1.60
C PRO A 3 -21.49 5.30 -0.10
N LYS A 4 -22.55 5.34 0.66
CA LYS A 4 -22.43 5.32 2.11
C LYS A 4 -21.94 3.95 2.57
N LEU A 5 -20.83 3.93 3.28
CA LEU A 5 -20.22 2.70 3.79
C LEU A 5 -20.79 2.34 5.16
N THR A 6 -20.88 1.03 5.43
CA THR A 6 -21.18 0.54 6.77
C THR A 6 -19.93 0.68 7.65
N ALA A 7 -20.13 0.66 8.98
CA ALA A 7 -19.00 0.67 9.92
C ALA A 7 -18.06 -0.51 9.68
N LYS A 8 -18.61 -1.68 9.37
CA LYS A 8 -17.81 -2.88 9.08
C LYS A 8 -16.96 -2.72 7.83
N GLU A 9 -17.52 -2.11 6.78
CA GLU A 9 -16.78 -1.85 5.54
C GLU A 9 -15.64 -0.86 5.77
N VAL A 10 -15.87 0.18 6.58
CA VAL A 10 -14.82 1.13 6.95
C VAL A 10 -13.67 0.42 7.67
N VAL A 11 -13.97 -0.49 8.59
CA VAL A 11 -12.95 -1.27 9.29
C VAL A 11 -12.15 -2.12 8.31
N PHE A 12 -12.82 -2.81 7.39
CA PHE A 12 -12.14 -3.65 6.39
C PHE A 12 -11.20 -2.82 5.50
N ILE A 13 -11.65 -1.66 5.05
CA ILE A 13 -10.82 -0.78 4.21
C ILE A 13 -9.62 -0.28 5.01
N SER A 14 -9.81 0.11 6.26
CA SER A 14 -8.75 0.59 7.13
C SER A 14 -7.69 -0.50 7.38
N ASP A 15 -8.12 -1.75 7.60
CA ASP A 15 -7.20 -2.88 7.77
C ASP A 15 -6.35 -3.11 6.52
N LEU A 16 -6.98 -3.07 5.34
CA LEU A 16 -6.24 -3.23 4.08
C LEU A 16 -5.26 -2.09 3.86
N MET A 17 -5.64 -0.85 4.19
CA MET A 17 -4.74 0.29 4.10
C MET A 17 -3.50 0.09 4.96
N ASN A 18 -3.67 -0.39 6.18
CA ASN A 18 -2.54 -0.67 7.07
C ASN A 18 -1.60 -1.72 6.49
N LEU A 19 -2.15 -2.78 5.88
CA LEU A 19 -1.34 -3.80 5.22
C LEU A 19 -0.59 -3.25 4.02
N GLU A 20 -1.25 -2.49 3.16
CA GLU A 20 -0.62 -1.90 1.99
C GLU A 20 0.51 -0.94 2.40
N GLU A 21 0.29 -0.12 3.41
CA GLU A 21 1.30 0.81 3.91
C GLU A 21 2.50 0.07 4.48
N SER A 22 2.28 -0.98 5.26
CA SER A 22 3.35 -1.78 5.85
C SER A 22 4.23 -2.40 4.78
N VAL A 23 3.63 -2.99 3.74
CA VAL A 23 4.39 -3.60 2.65
C VAL A 23 5.15 -2.53 1.87
N ALA A 24 4.53 -1.40 1.57
CA ALA A 24 5.18 -0.31 0.85
C ALA A 24 6.41 0.20 1.59
N LYS A 25 6.31 0.39 2.90
CA LYS A 25 7.42 0.86 3.73
C LYS A 25 8.56 -0.15 3.77
N LYS A 26 8.24 -1.43 3.97
CA LYS A 26 9.26 -2.49 3.99
C LYS A 26 9.95 -2.61 2.64
N ALA A 27 9.19 -2.62 1.55
CA ALA A 27 9.74 -2.72 0.21
C ALA A 27 10.65 -1.52 -0.12
N THR A 28 10.25 -0.31 0.30
CA THR A 28 11.08 0.89 0.15
C THR A 28 12.40 0.73 0.91
N PHE A 29 12.35 0.24 2.14
CA PHE A 29 13.55 0.01 2.95
C PHE A 29 14.47 -1.01 2.27
N TYR A 30 13.91 -2.13 1.81
CA TYR A 30 14.69 -3.18 1.14
C TYR A 30 15.30 -2.66 -0.17
N SER A 31 14.59 -1.82 -0.92
CA SER A 31 15.11 -1.25 -2.16
C SER A 31 16.38 -0.43 -1.94
N LYS A 32 16.53 0.15 -0.76
CA LYS A 32 17.71 0.95 -0.40
C LYS A 32 18.82 0.12 0.24
N THR A 33 18.48 -1.04 0.75
CA THR A 33 19.41 -1.90 1.50
C THR A 33 20.04 -2.98 0.63
N LEU A 34 19.29 -3.51 -0.33
CA LEU A 34 19.75 -4.59 -1.19
C LEU A 34 20.85 -4.10 -2.13
N THR A 35 21.93 -4.87 -2.23
CA THR A 35 23.04 -4.57 -3.12
C THR A 35 22.81 -5.03 -4.55
N ASP A 36 21.97 -6.06 -4.74
CA ASP A 36 21.61 -6.52 -6.06
C ASP A 36 20.65 -5.53 -6.72
N ALA A 37 21.07 -4.96 -7.85
CA ALA A 37 20.31 -3.92 -8.52
C ALA A 37 18.96 -4.40 -9.03
N THR A 38 18.88 -5.63 -9.51
CA THR A 38 17.64 -6.20 -10.02
C THR A 38 16.63 -6.37 -8.88
N LEU A 39 17.06 -6.94 -7.75
CA LEU A 39 16.19 -7.10 -6.58
C LEU A 39 15.78 -5.75 -6.01
N ALA A 40 16.69 -4.80 -5.93
CA ALA A 40 16.39 -3.46 -5.45
C ALA A 40 15.31 -2.79 -6.32
N ASN A 41 15.39 -2.92 -7.64
CA ASN A 41 14.40 -2.39 -8.56
C ASN A 41 13.04 -3.10 -8.41
N GLU A 42 13.04 -4.41 -8.21
CA GLU A 42 11.81 -5.15 -7.94
C GLU A 42 11.13 -4.64 -6.66
N MET A 43 11.91 -4.34 -5.62
CA MET A 43 11.36 -3.80 -4.38
C MET A 43 10.75 -2.41 -4.59
N LYS A 44 11.36 -1.58 -5.42
CA LYS A 44 10.79 -0.27 -5.77
C LYS A 44 9.44 -0.41 -6.48
N THR A 45 9.34 -1.37 -7.39
CA THR A 45 8.09 -1.64 -8.10
C THR A 45 7.01 -2.10 -7.15
N ILE A 46 7.34 -3.01 -6.23
CA ILE A 46 6.41 -3.50 -5.20
C ILE A 46 5.95 -2.33 -4.32
N ALA A 47 6.88 -1.52 -3.85
CA ALA A 47 6.56 -0.35 -3.02
C ALA A 47 5.59 0.59 -3.75
N CYS A 48 5.85 0.88 -5.01
CA CYS A 48 5.02 1.76 -5.82
C CYS A 48 3.60 1.19 -5.99
N ASN A 49 3.49 -0.10 -6.29
CA ASN A 49 2.20 -0.75 -6.49
C ASN A 49 1.36 -0.75 -5.21
N HIS A 50 1.96 -1.03 -4.07
CA HIS A 50 1.24 -1.03 -2.80
C HIS A 50 0.85 0.39 -2.36
N ALA A 51 1.69 1.38 -2.63
CA ALA A 51 1.34 2.78 -2.38
C ALA A 51 0.14 3.22 -3.24
N LYS A 52 0.07 2.78 -4.49
CA LYS A 52 -1.07 3.05 -5.36
C LYS A 52 -2.35 2.40 -4.84
N ARG A 53 -2.27 1.17 -4.33
CA ARG A 53 -3.42 0.48 -3.73
C ARG A 53 -3.89 1.20 -2.48
N TYR A 54 -2.97 1.68 -1.66
CA TYR A 54 -3.31 2.49 -0.49
C TYR A 54 -4.13 3.72 -0.91
N ALA A 55 -3.68 4.41 -1.96
CA ALA A 55 -4.37 5.61 -2.46
C ALA A 55 -5.80 5.29 -2.94
N VAL A 56 -5.97 4.13 -3.61
CA VAL A 56 -7.30 3.69 -4.05
C VAL A 56 -8.21 3.45 -2.84
N LEU A 57 -7.69 2.75 -1.83
CA LEU A 57 -8.46 2.47 -0.61
C LEU A 57 -8.83 3.75 0.13
N LEU A 58 -7.89 4.68 0.23
CA LEU A 58 -8.15 5.99 0.84
C LEU A 58 -9.28 6.71 0.12
N GLY A 59 -9.30 6.66 -1.21
CA GLY A 59 -10.36 7.26 -2.02
C GLY A 59 -11.74 6.70 -1.71
N LEU A 60 -11.82 5.43 -1.30
CA LEU A 60 -13.10 4.82 -0.93
C LEU A 60 -13.66 5.39 0.37
N LEU A 61 -12.82 5.97 1.22
CA LEU A 61 -13.22 6.55 2.50
C LEU A 61 -13.61 8.03 2.40
N GLN A 62 -13.42 8.64 1.24
CA GLN A 62 -13.66 10.08 1.04
C GLN A 62 -14.97 10.39 0.35
#